data_a7a17ab3bf92dff273ddc5926daed23b
#
_entry.id   a7a17ab3bf92dff273ddc5926daed23b
#
_cell.length_a   1.000
_cell.length_b   1.000
_cell.length_c   1.000
_cell.angle_alpha   90.00
_cell.angle_beta   90.00
_cell.angle_gamma   90.00
#
_symmetry.space_group_name_H-M   'P 1'
#
loop_
_entity.id
_entity.type
_entity.pdbx_description
1 polymer ?
#
loop_
_entity_poly.entity_id
_entity_poly.type
_entity_poly.pdbx_seq_one_letter_code
_entity_poly.pdbx_strand_id
1 'polypeptide(L)'
;MNPDPIAYPHRDEMPGSHRAAERVVPTILAITGPVRSVVDVGGGDGGWLRVFQQHGVEEVLLIDCPEVEPHLVIDRRYLEPCDLSRDLPAPRRFDLALCLECAEHLPAHRAVQLVEWLTKSADIVVFSAAIPGQGGKGHIHLRFPDFWNELFARRGYRRHDVLRPRIVADRAVAWWYRQNTFVFASSGAKLLSGQTEFLPNEFYLIHKDIAENLV
;
A
#
# COMPACT_ATOMS: atom_id res chain seq x y z
N MET A 1 22.30 -1.59 -31.23
CA MET A 1 20.92 -1.94 -30.82
C MET A 1 20.82 -1.47 -29.39
N ASN A 2 20.02 -0.43 -29.12
CA ASN A 2 19.69 -0.08 -27.76
C ASN A 2 18.93 -1.27 -27.16
N PRO A 3 19.27 -1.75 -25.97
CA PRO A 3 18.41 -2.72 -25.29
C PRO A 3 17.02 -2.08 -25.15
N ASP A 4 15.97 -2.86 -25.46
CA ASP A 4 14.61 -2.43 -25.21
C ASP A 4 14.53 -1.92 -23.76
N PRO A 5 13.89 -0.78 -23.51
CA PRO A 5 13.73 -0.29 -22.14
C PRO A 5 13.10 -1.43 -21.32
N ILE A 6 13.73 -1.74 -20.18
CA ILE A 6 13.26 -2.79 -19.28
C ILE A 6 11.79 -2.49 -19.01
N ALA A 7 10.91 -3.32 -19.59
CA ALA A 7 9.49 -3.09 -19.48
C ALA A 7 9.11 -3.17 -18.01
N TYR A 8 8.51 -2.13 -17.47
CA TYR A 8 7.96 -2.14 -16.10
C TYR A 8 7.00 -3.34 -15.96
N PRO A 9 7.32 -4.32 -15.11
CA PRO A 9 6.70 -5.65 -15.16
C PRO A 9 5.22 -5.66 -14.79
N HIS A 10 4.71 -4.62 -14.10
CA HIS A 10 3.34 -4.53 -13.57
C HIS A 10 2.43 -3.60 -14.37
N ARG A 11 2.86 -3.16 -15.57
CA ARG A 11 2.09 -2.25 -16.42
C ARG A 11 0.64 -2.70 -16.68
N ASP A 12 0.45 -4.00 -16.88
CA ASP A 12 -0.87 -4.56 -17.21
C ASP A 12 -1.85 -4.54 -16.03
N GLU A 13 -1.34 -4.38 -14.81
CA GLU A 13 -2.13 -4.32 -13.57
C GLU A 13 -2.60 -2.90 -13.24
N MET A 14 -1.96 -1.86 -13.82
CA MET A 14 -2.24 -0.45 -13.54
C MET A 14 -3.71 -0.05 -13.71
N PRO A 15 -4.45 -0.46 -14.78
CA PRO A 15 -5.87 -0.10 -14.91
C PRO A 15 -6.74 -0.62 -13.76
N GLY A 16 -6.39 -1.77 -13.19
CA GLY A 16 -7.05 -2.34 -12.01
C GLY A 16 -6.74 -1.53 -10.75
N SER A 17 -5.48 -1.12 -10.59
CA SER A 17 -5.01 -0.29 -9.49
C SER A 17 -5.67 1.10 -9.52
N HIS A 18 -5.76 1.75 -10.68
CA HIS A 18 -6.42 3.06 -10.80
C HIS A 18 -7.89 3.01 -10.39
N ARG A 19 -8.65 1.99 -10.88
CA ARG A 19 -10.06 1.82 -10.47
C ARG A 19 -10.18 1.57 -8.97
N ALA A 20 -9.26 0.81 -8.38
CA ALA A 20 -9.24 0.61 -6.95
C ALA A 20 -8.98 1.92 -6.21
N ALA A 21 -8.00 2.74 -6.65
CA ALA A 21 -7.69 4.02 -6.06
C ALA A 21 -8.91 4.96 -6.04
N GLU A 22 -9.64 5.08 -7.17
CA GLU A 22 -10.84 5.91 -7.29
C GLU A 22 -11.94 5.52 -6.27
N ARG A 23 -12.01 4.26 -5.89
CA ARG A 23 -13.01 3.75 -4.93
C ARG A 23 -12.53 3.80 -3.49
N VAL A 24 -11.24 3.56 -3.27
CA VAL A 24 -10.68 3.35 -1.93
C VAL A 24 -10.19 4.65 -1.30
N VAL A 25 -9.60 5.58 -2.07
CA VAL A 25 -9.07 6.84 -1.55
C VAL A 25 -10.14 7.66 -0.81
N PRO A 26 -11.38 7.84 -1.31
CA PRO A 26 -12.44 8.52 -0.55
C PRO A 26 -12.72 7.85 0.80
N THR A 27 -12.65 6.51 0.85
CA THR A 27 -12.84 5.75 2.09
C THR A 27 -11.67 5.95 3.05
N ILE A 28 -10.42 5.98 2.55
CA ILE A 28 -9.24 6.31 3.36
C ILE A 28 -9.42 7.69 3.99
N LEU A 29 -9.77 8.71 3.20
CA LEU A 29 -9.97 10.08 3.68
C LEU A 29 -11.12 10.18 4.70
N ALA A 30 -12.17 9.39 4.54
CA ALA A 30 -13.25 9.30 5.54
C ALA A 30 -12.78 8.68 6.87
N ILE A 31 -11.75 7.84 6.84
CA ILE A 31 -11.17 7.19 8.02
C ILE A 31 -10.12 8.10 8.70
N THR A 32 -9.24 8.67 7.91
CA THR A 32 -8.09 9.47 8.42
C THR A 32 -8.47 10.92 8.72
N GLY A 33 -9.52 11.43 8.11
CA GLY A 33 -9.78 12.85 8.00
C GLY A 33 -8.97 13.49 6.86
N PRO A 34 -9.04 14.82 6.73
CA PRO A 34 -8.29 15.54 5.71
C PRO A 34 -6.79 15.39 5.98
N VAL A 35 -6.06 15.02 4.92
CA VAL A 35 -4.60 14.95 4.89
C VAL A 35 -4.09 15.95 3.84
N ARG A 36 -2.94 16.59 4.10
CA ARG A 36 -2.33 17.53 3.16
C ARG A 36 -1.13 16.93 2.45
N SER A 37 -0.52 15.90 3.03
CA SER A 37 0.67 15.26 2.49
C SER A 37 0.56 13.74 2.51
N VAL A 38 0.93 13.10 1.39
CA VAL A 38 0.88 11.65 1.22
C VAL A 38 2.15 11.15 0.54
N VAL A 39 2.76 10.11 1.08
CA VAL A 39 3.82 9.35 0.42
C VAL A 39 3.32 7.96 0.02
N ASP A 40 3.68 7.51 -1.17
CA ASP A 40 3.39 6.16 -1.67
C ASP A 40 4.68 5.43 -2.01
N VAL A 41 4.96 4.35 -1.29
CA VAL A 41 6.17 3.54 -1.44
C VAL A 41 5.86 2.29 -2.27
N GLY A 42 6.44 2.21 -3.46
CA GLY A 42 6.10 1.18 -4.44
C GLY A 42 4.76 1.45 -5.11
N GLY A 43 4.43 2.74 -5.33
CA GLY A 43 3.13 3.16 -5.85
C GLY A 43 2.98 3.07 -7.37
N GLY A 44 3.95 2.43 -8.07
CA GLY A 44 3.89 2.22 -9.50
C GLY A 44 3.87 3.53 -10.30
N ASP A 45 2.90 3.70 -11.16
CA ASP A 45 2.78 4.90 -12.01
C ASP A 45 2.22 6.13 -11.27
N GLY A 46 1.96 6.03 -9.96
CA GLY A 46 1.42 7.12 -9.15
C GLY A 46 -0.11 7.26 -9.22
N GLY A 47 -0.82 6.26 -9.71
CA GLY A 47 -2.28 6.30 -9.87
C GLY A 47 -3.03 6.60 -8.57
N TRP A 48 -2.56 6.07 -7.44
CA TRP A 48 -3.14 6.35 -6.12
C TRP A 48 -2.92 7.81 -5.72
N LEU A 49 -1.70 8.32 -5.87
CA LEU A 49 -1.38 9.71 -5.55
C LEU A 49 -2.16 10.71 -6.41
N ARG A 50 -2.38 10.38 -7.71
CA ARG A 50 -3.23 11.19 -8.58
C ARG A 50 -4.63 11.36 -8.00
N VAL A 51 -5.23 10.27 -7.47
CA VAL A 51 -6.57 10.35 -6.86
C VAL A 51 -6.53 11.17 -5.57
N PHE A 52 -5.51 11.04 -4.73
CA PHE A 52 -5.35 11.93 -3.57
C PHE A 52 -5.26 13.41 -3.97
N GLN A 53 -4.52 13.75 -5.02
CA GLN A 53 -4.46 15.12 -5.55
C GLN A 53 -5.82 15.62 -6.03
N GLN A 54 -6.63 14.77 -6.68
CA GLN A 54 -8.00 15.09 -7.08
C GLN A 54 -8.91 15.39 -5.87
N HIS A 55 -8.59 14.86 -4.70
CA HIS A 55 -9.26 15.11 -3.43
C HIS A 55 -8.62 16.24 -2.59
N GLY A 56 -7.72 17.03 -3.20
CA GLY A 56 -7.17 18.24 -2.57
C GLY A 56 -5.90 18.03 -1.74
N VAL A 57 -5.24 16.86 -1.86
CA VAL A 57 -3.92 16.67 -1.25
C VAL A 57 -2.88 17.47 -2.02
N GLU A 58 -2.18 18.35 -1.30
CA GLU A 58 -1.27 19.34 -1.90
C GLU A 58 0.14 18.78 -2.12
N GLU A 59 0.65 18.00 -1.16
CA GLU A 59 1.98 17.42 -1.20
C GLU A 59 1.90 15.90 -1.40
N VAL A 60 2.46 15.42 -2.50
CA VAL A 60 2.57 13.98 -2.76
C VAL A 60 4.02 13.62 -3.08
N LEU A 61 4.41 12.40 -2.68
CA LEU A 61 5.70 11.80 -3.02
C LEU A 61 5.49 10.36 -3.43
N LEU A 62 5.98 10.00 -4.59
CA LEU A 62 6.11 8.63 -5.06
C LEU A 62 7.56 8.16 -4.87
N ILE A 63 7.75 7.02 -4.22
CA ILE A 63 9.07 6.36 -4.14
C ILE A 63 8.94 5.02 -4.85
N ASP A 64 9.59 4.91 -5.99
CA ASP A 64 9.56 3.68 -6.81
C ASP A 64 10.83 3.57 -7.66
N CYS A 65 11.01 2.44 -8.32
CA CYS A 65 12.13 2.22 -9.22
C CYS A 65 12.12 3.20 -10.40
N PRO A 66 13.30 3.56 -10.98
CA PRO A 66 13.37 4.52 -12.09
C PRO A 66 12.56 4.08 -13.32
N GLU A 67 12.35 2.79 -13.50
CA GLU A 67 11.66 2.19 -14.64
C GLU A 67 10.18 2.59 -14.72
N VAL A 68 9.58 3.10 -13.64
CA VAL A 68 8.19 3.60 -13.67
C VAL A 68 8.07 4.94 -14.38
N GLU A 69 9.16 5.71 -14.48
CA GLU A 69 9.14 7.10 -14.95
C GLU A 69 8.42 7.30 -16.30
N PRO A 70 8.61 6.46 -17.34
CA PRO A 70 7.91 6.60 -18.62
C PRO A 70 6.41 6.34 -18.55
N HIS A 71 5.92 5.79 -17.43
CA HIS A 71 4.53 5.37 -17.25
C HIS A 71 3.74 6.25 -16.27
N LEU A 72 4.39 7.26 -15.69
CA LEU A 72 3.79 8.14 -14.67
C LEU A 72 2.50 8.80 -15.16
N VAL A 73 1.49 8.77 -14.30
CA VAL A 73 0.22 9.50 -14.46
C VAL A 73 0.14 10.73 -13.56
N ILE A 74 1.23 11.05 -12.86
CA ILE A 74 1.48 12.26 -12.08
C ILE A 74 2.71 12.98 -12.63
N ASP A 75 2.93 14.23 -12.21
CA ASP A 75 4.11 14.99 -12.61
C ASP A 75 5.38 14.28 -12.12
N ARG A 76 6.39 14.19 -12.99
CA ARG A 76 7.68 13.56 -12.71
C ARG A 76 8.39 14.13 -11.48
N ARG A 77 8.18 15.41 -11.16
CA ARG A 77 8.75 16.05 -9.96
C ARG A 77 8.35 15.37 -8.64
N TYR A 78 7.28 14.59 -8.63
CA TYR A 78 6.80 13.86 -7.46
C TYR A 78 7.44 12.48 -7.31
N LEU A 79 8.22 12.02 -8.31
CA LEU A 79 8.95 10.76 -8.23
C LEU A 79 10.32 11.00 -7.59
N GLU A 80 10.60 10.28 -6.51
CA GLU A 80 11.92 10.02 -5.96
C GLU A 80 12.35 8.60 -6.37
N PRO A 81 13.19 8.45 -7.40
CA PRO A 81 13.55 7.14 -7.92
C PRO A 81 14.44 6.39 -6.92
N CYS A 82 14.06 5.16 -6.59
CA CYS A 82 14.75 4.34 -5.60
C CYS A 82 14.54 2.85 -5.86
N ASP A 83 15.62 2.07 -5.84
CA ASP A 83 15.54 0.60 -5.81
C ASP A 83 15.24 0.13 -4.39
N LEU A 84 13.96 -0.10 -4.09
CA LEU A 84 13.45 -0.51 -2.78
C LEU A 84 14.06 -1.84 -2.28
N SER A 85 14.58 -2.67 -3.20
CA SER A 85 15.26 -3.91 -2.82
C SER A 85 16.63 -3.68 -2.16
N ARG A 86 17.21 -2.50 -2.36
CA ARG A 86 18.54 -2.12 -1.86
C ARG A 86 18.47 -1.11 -0.76
N ASP A 87 17.77 0.01 -0.95
CA ASP A 87 17.74 1.10 0.01
C ASP A 87 16.39 1.82 0.03
N LEU A 88 16.27 2.80 0.89
CA LEU A 88 15.17 3.75 1.01
C LEU A 88 15.78 5.13 1.28
N PRO A 89 15.24 6.21 0.71
CA PRO A 89 15.72 7.56 0.97
C PRO A 89 15.54 7.92 2.46
N ALA A 90 16.16 9.00 2.90
CA ALA A 90 15.94 9.49 4.27
C ALA A 90 14.46 9.78 4.51
N PRO A 91 13.84 9.25 5.60
CA PRO A 91 12.42 9.45 5.84
C PRO A 91 12.11 10.92 6.11
N ARG A 92 11.03 11.42 5.48
CA ARG A 92 10.40 12.71 5.77
C ARG A 92 9.02 12.47 6.37
N ARG A 93 8.46 13.48 7.04
CA ARG A 93 7.13 13.37 7.66
C ARG A 93 6.03 13.73 6.66
N PHE A 94 5.00 12.89 6.63
CA PHE A 94 3.77 13.05 5.89
C PHE A 94 2.57 12.79 6.81
N ASP A 95 1.39 13.26 6.43
CA ASP A 95 0.17 12.96 7.16
C ASP A 95 -0.24 11.50 6.99
N LEU A 96 0.07 10.92 5.83
CA LEU A 96 -0.28 9.54 5.47
C LEU A 96 0.82 8.89 4.64
N ALA A 97 1.12 7.62 4.91
CA ALA A 97 1.94 6.78 4.06
C ALA A 97 1.13 5.63 3.47
N LEU A 98 1.39 5.31 2.20
CA LEU A 98 0.88 4.14 1.51
C LEU A 98 2.03 3.18 1.20
N CYS A 99 1.75 1.89 1.24
CA CYS A 99 2.57 0.83 0.64
C CYS A 99 1.62 -0.32 0.31
N LEU A 100 1.21 -0.41 -0.94
CA LEU A 100 0.12 -1.27 -1.37
C LEU A 100 0.61 -2.29 -2.41
N GLU A 101 0.54 -3.59 -2.06
CA GLU A 101 0.97 -4.71 -2.92
C GLU A 101 2.40 -4.47 -3.48
N CYS A 102 3.32 -4.10 -2.60
CA CYS A 102 4.72 -3.82 -2.91
C CYS A 102 5.67 -4.72 -2.12
N ALA A 103 5.41 -4.94 -0.83
CA ALA A 103 6.34 -5.58 0.09
C ALA A 103 6.65 -7.05 -0.27
N GLU A 104 5.75 -7.74 -0.95
CA GLU A 104 5.92 -9.11 -1.46
C GLU A 104 6.94 -9.23 -2.60
N HIS A 105 7.26 -8.13 -3.25
CA HIS A 105 8.29 -8.05 -4.31
C HIS A 105 9.68 -7.81 -3.74
N LEU A 106 9.78 -7.46 -2.46
CA LEU A 106 11.05 -7.14 -1.82
C LEU A 106 11.66 -8.38 -1.14
N PRO A 107 13.00 -8.48 -1.10
CA PRO A 107 13.66 -9.54 -0.34
C PRO A 107 13.26 -9.50 1.14
N ALA A 108 13.14 -10.67 1.77
CA ALA A 108 12.65 -10.81 3.15
C ALA A 108 13.39 -9.93 4.17
N HIS A 109 14.69 -9.70 3.98
CA HIS A 109 15.49 -8.86 4.88
C HIS A 109 15.09 -7.37 4.83
N ARG A 110 14.36 -6.95 3.77
CA ARG A 110 13.89 -5.56 3.62
C ARG A 110 12.63 -5.25 4.43
N ALA A 111 11.88 -6.28 4.86
CA ALA A 111 10.60 -6.09 5.55
C ALA A 111 10.71 -5.18 6.79
N VAL A 112 11.75 -5.39 7.61
CA VAL A 112 11.97 -4.59 8.84
C VAL A 112 12.29 -3.15 8.49
N GLN A 113 13.18 -2.91 7.52
CA GLN A 113 13.58 -1.55 7.12
C GLN A 113 12.43 -0.81 6.45
N LEU A 114 11.62 -1.50 5.64
CA LEU A 114 10.42 -0.91 5.01
C LEU A 114 9.44 -0.43 6.08
N VAL A 115 9.06 -1.30 7.04
CA VAL A 115 8.14 -0.92 8.12
C VAL A 115 8.72 0.18 8.99
N GLU A 116 10.04 0.12 9.28
CA GLU A 116 10.72 1.19 10.01
C GLU A 116 10.65 2.52 9.29
N TRP A 117 10.87 2.53 7.98
CA TRP A 117 10.79 3.72 7.16
C TRP A 117 9.37 4.29 7.15
N LEU A 118 8.36 3.45 6.89
CA LEU A 118 6.94 3.85 6.87
C LEU A 118 6.52 4.48 8.21
N THR A 119 6.90 3.86 9.32
CA THR A 119 6.55 4.35 10.67
C THR A 119 7.31 5.60 11.10
N LYS A 120 8.48 5.87 10.52
CA LYS A 120 9.17 7.15 10.68
C LYS A 120 8.55 8.25 9.82
N SER A 121 7.89 7.88 8.73
CA SER A 121 7.36 8.83 7.74
C SER A 121 5.93 9.28 8.02
N ALA A 122 5.07 8.48 8.64
CA ALA A 122 3.71 8.90 8.94
C ALA A 122 3.14 8.19 10.17
N ASP A 123 2.27 8.86 10.91
CA ASP A 123 1.55 8.24 12.05
C ASP A 123 0.40 7.33 11.62
N ILE A 124 -0.02 7.44 10.37
CA ILE A 124 -1.02 6.56 9.76
C ILE A 124 -0.41 5.96 8.49
N VAL A 125 -0.48 4.63 8.38
CA VAL A 125 0.02 3.87 7.23
C VAL A 125 -1.11 3.00 6.70
N VAL A 126 -1.43 3.11 5.40
CA VAL A 126 -2.28 2.14 4.70
C VAL A 126 -1.37 1.15 4.00
N PHE A 127 -1.50 -0.12 4.37
CA PHE A 127 -0.58 -1.16 3.95
C PHE A 127 -1.33 -2.39 3.44
N SER A 128 -0.84 -2.96 2.36
CA SER A 128 -1.21 -4.29 1.90
C SER A 128 -0.01 -5.03 1.34
N ALA A 129 -0.04 -6.35 1.43
CA ALA A 129 0.93 -7.24 0.80
C ALA A 129 0.28 -8.58 0.49
N ALA A 130 0.70 -9.22 -0.60
CA ALA A 130 0.21 -10.52 -1.01
C ALA A 130 0.48 -11.60 0.03
N ILE A 131 -0.52 -12.46 0.25
CA ILE A 131 -0.46 -13.57 1.20
C ILE A 131 0.01 -14.87 0.52
N PRO A 132 0.49 -15.86 1.31
CA PRO A 132 0.78 -17.20 0.80
C PRO A 132 -0.41 -17.78 0.01
N GLY A 133 -0.14 -18.39 -1.14
CA GLY A 133 -1.16 -18.90 -2.06
C GLY A 133 -1.69 -17.86 -3.07
N GLN A 134 -1.45 -16.57 -2.85
CA GLN A 134 -1.75 -15.53 -3.83
C GLN A 134 -0.70 -15.57 -4.95
N GLY A 135 -1.11 -15.94 -6.14
CA GLY A 135 -0.26 -15.84 -7.33
C GLY A 135 0.12 -14.39 -7.61
N GLY A 136 1.13 -14.20 -8.44
CA GLY A 136 1.55 -12.87 -8.88
C GLY A 136 2.96 -12.90 -9.47
N LYS A 137 3.22 -11.98 -10.39
CA LYS A 137 4.52 -11.86 -11.05
C LYS A 137 5.53 -11.23 -10.09
N GLY A 138 6.65 -11.90 -9.85
CA GLY A 138 7.72 -11.36 -9.00
C GLY A 138 7.44 -11.41 -7.49
N HIS A 139 6.44 -12.15 -7.03
CA HIS A 139 6.20 -12.39 -5.61
C HIS A 139 7.26 -13.31 -5.03
N ILE A 140 8.15 -12.78 -4.21
CA ILE A 140 9.27 -13.51 -3.60
C ILE A 140 9.19 -13.59 -2.08
N HIS A 141 8.30 -12.81 -1.45
CA HIS A 141 8.19 -12.71 0.00
C HIS A 141 6.73 -12.64 0.46
N LEU A 142 5.99 -13.71 0.26
CA LEU A 142 4.60 -13.82 0.70
C LEU A 142 4.51 -14.04 2.21
N ARG A 143 3.71 -13.23 2.91
CA ARG A 143 3.50 -13.31 4.36
C ARG A 143 2.04 -13.07 4.73
N PHE A 144 1.54 -13.80 5.73
CA PHE A 144 0.23 -13.51 6.31
C PHE A 144 0.24 -12.15 7.04
N PRO A 145 -0.91 -11.48 7.15
CA PRO A 145 -1.03 -10.17 7.78
C PRO A 145 -0.45 -10.07 9.19
N ASP A 146 -0.42 -11.16 9.95
CA ASP A 146 0.12 -11.18 11.31
C ASP A 146 1.63 -10.95 11.37
N PHE A 147 2.38 -11.38 10.35
CA PHE A 147 3.80 -11.06 10.22
C PHE A 147 4.02 -9.54 10.15
N TRP A 148 3.25 -8.86 9.30
CA TRP A 148 3.32 -7.40 9.16
C TRP A 148 2.83 -6.71 10.43
N ASN A 149 1.73 -7.20 11.03
CA ASN A 149 1.20 -6.68 12.29
C ASN A 149 2.25 -6.72 13.40
N GLU A 150 3.04 -7.79 13.51
CA GLU A 150 4.12 -7.87 14.50
C GLU A 150 5.20 -6.81 14.27
N LEU A 151 5.62 -6.58 13.01
CA LEU A 151 6.62 -5.57 12.68
C LEU A 151 6.13 -4.16 13.02
N PHE A 152 4.88 -3.82 12.67
CA PHE A 152 4.27 -2.55 13.01
C PHE A 152 4.07 -2.39 14.52
N ALA A 153 3.64 -3.44 15.23
CA ALA A 153 3.44 -3.42 16.68
C ALA A 153 4.75 -3.14 17.45
N ARG A 154 5.88 -3.69 17.00
CA ARG A 154 7.21 -3.40 17.56
C ARG A 154 7.61 -1.93 17.40
N ARG A 155 6.95 -1.17 16.53
CA ARG A 155 7.12 0.27 16.31
C ARG A 155 6.03 1.12 16.98
N GLY A 156 5.16 0.51 17.82
CA GLY A 156 4.09 1.20 18.53
C GLY A 156 2.84 1.48 17.69
N TYR A 157 2.68 0.80 16.55
CA TYR A 157 1.50 0.92 15.69
C TYR A 157 0.52 -0.22 15.95
N ARG A 158 -0.76 0.08 15.82
CA ARG A 158 -1.84 -0.91 15.91
C ARG A 158 -2.48 -1.09 14.54
N ARG A 159 -2.82 -2.34 14.21
CA ARG A 159 -3.61 -2.68 13.03
C ARG A 159 -5.08 -2.37 13.28
N HIS A 160 -5.70 -1.68 12.34
CA HIS A 160 -7.13 -1.37 12.31
C HIS A 160 -7.74 -1.92 11.04
N ASP A 161 -8.69 -2.85 11.17
CA ASP A 161 -9.44 -3.43 10.05
C ASP A 161 -10.69 -2.59 9.75
N VAL A 162 -10.48 -1.32 9.43
CA VAL A 162 -11.55 -0.34 9.21
C VAL A 162 -11.85 -0.11 7.75
N LEU A 163 -10.93 -0.48 6.87
CA LEU A 163 -11.03 -0.25 5.44
C LEU A 163 -11.72 -1.42 4.74
N ARG A 164 -11.29 -2.65 5.01
CA ARG A 164 -11.80 -3.85 4.34
C ARG A 164 -13.33 -4.01 4.44
N PRO A 165 -13.98 -3.84 5.62
CA PRO A 165 -15.45 -3.94 5.71
C PRO A 165 -16.19 -2.94 4.81
N ARG A 166 -15.56 -1.81 4.48
CA ARG A 166 -16.16 -0.76 3.65
C ARG A 166 -16.02 -1.00 2.16
N ILE A 167 -15.01 -1.77 1.76
CA ILE A 167 -14.68 -2.01 0.34
C ILE A 167 -14.93 -3.46 -0.10
N VAL A 168 -15.19 -4.40 0.81
CA VAL A 168 -15.29 -5.83 0.51
C VAL A 168 -16.34 -6.16 -0.54
N ALA A 169 -17.45 -5.46 -0.55
CA ALA A 169 -18.55 -5.67 -1.50
C ALA A 169 -18.35 -4.96 -2.85
N ASP A 170 -17.41 -4.03 -2.94
CA ASP A 170 -17.17 -3.25 -4.16
C ASP A 170 -16.33 -4.04 -5.17
N ARG A 171 -16.98 -4.63 -6.16
CA ARG A 171 -16.32 -5.44 -7.18
C ARG A 171 -15.46 -4.64 -8.17
N ALA A 172 -15.55 -3.32 -8.18
CA ALA A 172 -14.65 -2.46 -8.94
C ALA A 172 -13.25 -2.37 -8.28
N VAL A 173 -13.17 -2.65 -6.97
CA VAL A 173 -11.90 -2.79 -6.26
C VAL A 173 -11.37 -4.21 -6.48
N ALA A 174 -10.15 -4.34 -6.97
CA ALA A 174 -9.51 -5.63 -7.17
C ALA A 174 -9.48 -6.43 -5.85
N TRP A 175 -9.68 -7.74 -5.93
CA TRP A 175 -9.92 -8.59 -4.76
C TRP A 175 -8.75 -8.59 -3.76
N TRP A 176 -7.50 -8.43 -4.23
CA TRP A 176 -6.33 -8.37 -3.37
C TRP A 176 -6.33 -7.13 -2.48
N TYR A 177 -6.72 -5.96 -2.97
CA TYR A 177 -6.90 -4.78 -2.09
C TYR A 177 -8.01 -5.00 -1.07
N ARG A 178 -9.14 -5.57 -1.49
CA ARG A 178 -10.27 -5.88 -0.58
C ARG A 178 -9.89 -6.86 0.52
N GLN A 179 -8.93 -7.74 0.25
CA GLN A 179 -8.47 -8.78 1.16
C GLN A 179 -7.33 -8.31 2.06
N ASN A 180 -6.31 -7.64 1.49
CA ASN A 180 -5.02 -7.47 2.14
C ASN A 180 -4.83 -6.11 2.81
N THR A 181 -5.71 -5.10 2.54
CA THR A 181 -5.44 -3.72 2.94
C THR A 181 -5.88 -3.44 4.37
N PHE A 182 -4.95 -3.01 5.20
CA PHE A 182 -5.18 -2.59 6.58
C PHE A 182 -4.68 -1.17 6.81
N VAL A 183 -5.23 -0.51 7.84
CA VAL A 183 -4.71 0.74 8.37
C VAL A 183 -3.88 0.42 9.61
N PHE A 184 -2.66 0.92 9.66
CA PHE A 184 -1.80 0.90 10.84
C PHE A 184 -1.66 2.31 11.37
N ALA A 185 -1.86 2.49 12.68
CA ALA A 185 -1.82 3.81 13.28
C ALA A 185 -1.01 3.81 14.57
N SER A 186 -0.19 4.86 14.79
CA SER A 186 0.52 5.09 16.04
C SER A 186 -0.46 5.43 17.17
N SER A 187 -0.04 5.30 18.41
CA SER A 187 -0.89 5.61 19.58
C SER A 187 -1.32 7.08 19.64
N GLY A 188 -0.62 7.99 18.96
CA GLY A 188 -0.96 9.41 18.87
C GLY A 188 -1.87 9.76 17.70
N ALA A 189 -2.04 8.87 16.75
CA ALA A 189 -2.86 9.11 15.57
C ALA A 189 -4.36 9.10 15.92
N LYS A 190 -5.11 10.02 15.31
CA LYS A 190 -6.57 10.06 15.44
C LYS A 190 -7.20 9.59 14.15
N LEU A 191 -7.94 8.48 14.21
CA LEU A 191 -8.81 8.05 13.13
C LEU A 191 -10.23 8.58 13.39
N LEU A 192 -10.88 9.16 12.36
CA LEU A 192 -12.22 9.75 12.47
C LEU A 192 -13.32 8.70 12.58
N SER A 193 -13.14 7.54 12.00
CA SER A 193 -14.08 6.43 12.18
C SER A 193 -13.96 5.96 13.62
N GLY A 194 -15.04 6.20 14.38
CA GLY A 194 -15.15 5.81 15.79
C GLY A 194 -14.64 4.39 16.04
N GLN A 195 -14.33 4.11 17.30
CA GLN A 195 -13.69 2.89 17.77
C GLN A 195 -14.06 1.69 16.91
N THR A 196 -13.10 1.25 16.14
CA THR A 196 -13.27 0.05 15.35
C THR A 196 -13.39 -1.07 16.36
N GLU A 197 -14.57 -1.65 16.45
CA GLU A 197 -14.66 -3.00 16.95
C GLU A 197 -13.60 -3.80 16.22
N PHE A 198 -12.65 -4.35 16.94
CA PHE A 198 -11.80 -5.41 16.45
C PHE A 198 -12.74 -6.48 15.94
N LEU A 199 -12.93 -6.56 14.63
CA LEU A 199 -13.41 -7.80 14.06
C LEU A 199 -12.40 -8.84 14.52
N PRO A 200 -12.82 -9.96 15.13
CA PRO A 200 -11.92 -10.99 15.59
C PRO A 200 -10.95 -11.33 14.45
N ASN A 201 -9.75 -11.83 14.79
CA ASN A 201 -8.73 -12.27 13.83
C ASN A 201 -9.25 -13.26 12.75
N GLU A 202 -10.50 -13.64 12.81
CA GLU A 202 -11.20 -14.60 11.96
C GLU A 202 -11.72 -14.05 10.64
N PHE A 203 -11.65 -12.72 10.39
CA PHE A 203 -12.02 -12.16 9.09
C PHE A 203 -10.87 -12.24 8.09
N TYR A 204 -10.31 -13.43 7.89
CA TYR A 204 -9.57 -13.74 6.68
C TYR A 204 -10.59 -13.91 5.55
N LEU A 205 -10.82 -12.85 4.81
CA LEU A 205 -11.45 -12.97 3.50
C LEU A 205 -10.42 -13.65 2.58
N ILE A 206 -10.32 -14.97 2.66
CA ILE A 206 -9.53 -15.71 1.69
C ILE A 206 -10.36 -15.75 0.42
N HIS A 207 -9.87 -15.09 -0.63
CA HIS A 207 -10.51 -15.20 -1.94
C HIS A 207 -10.58 -16.68 -2.32
N LYS A 208 -11.70 -17.11 -2.93
CA LYS A 208 -11.94 -18.51 -3.29
C LYS A 208 -10.78 -19.14 -4.07
N ASP A 209 -10.15 -18.36 -4.97
CA ASP A 209 -9.05 -18.83 -5.82
C ASP A 209 -7.78 -19.13 -4.99
N ILE A 210 -7.62 -18.52 -3.80
CA ILE A 210 -6.54 -18.85 -2.87
C ILE A 210 -6.91 -20.08 -2.02
N ALA A 211 -8.18 -20.17 -1.59
CA ALA A 211 -8.64 -21.31 -0.80
C ALA A 211 -8.48 -22.64 -1.59
N GLU A 212 -8.69 -22.63 -2.89
CA GLU A 212 -8.48 -23.79 -3.76
C GLU A 212 -7.01 -24.19 -3.91
N ASN A 213 -6.05 -23.29 -3.68
CA ASN A 213 -4.60 -23.55 -3.77
C ASN A 213 -3.95 -23.86 -2.41
N LEU A 214 -4.70 -23.77 -1.31
CA LEU A 214 -4.19 -24.06 0.05
C LEU A 214 -4.58 -25.46 0.53
N VAL A 215 -5.30 -26.24 -0.27
CA VAL A 215 -5.66 -27.66 -0.04
C VAL A 215 -4.77 -28.58 -0.91
#